data_9bf76650bd37af1a97bdec8d8a441cae
#
_entry.id   9bf76650bd37af1a97bdec8d8a441cae
#
_cell.length_a   1.000
_cell.length_b   1.000
_cell.length_c   1.000
_cell.angle_alpha   90.00
_cell.angle_beta   90.00
_cell.angle_gamma   90.00
#
_symmetry.space_group_name_H-M   'P 1'
#
loop_
_entity.id
_entity.type
_entity.pdbx_description
1 polymer ?
#
loop_
_entity_poly.entity_id
_entity_poly.type
_entity_poly.pdbx_seq_one_letter_code
_entity_poly.pdbx_strand_id
1 'polypeptide(L)'
;QTALISGEIDAMDRVDLKTINLMKRNPNINIMQATGTAHYTFPMRLNVDPFGDYDLRMALKWAVDRQELVDKILLGYGAVGNDIPIGTANYFHNSDLPQREFDADKAAFHYKKSGHSGKIQLSAADAAFAGAVDAAQLMANSAKKAGIDIEVIREPNDGYWSNVWNNDAKGWCACYWGGRPAETMMFSAAY
;
A
#
# COMPACT_ATOMS: atom_id res chain seq x y z
N GLN A 1 17.50 10.02 12.54
CA GLN A 1 18.48 8.93 12.72
C GLN A 1 19.80 9.46 13.28
N THR A 2 20.32 10.58 12.76
CA THR A 2 21.57 11.18 13.27
C THR A 2 21.50 11.44 14.76
N ALA A 3 20.41 12.03 15.26
CA ALA A 3 20.21 12.30 16.67
C ALA A 3 20.22 11.03 17.55
N LEU A 4 19.69 9.91 17.05
CA LEU A 4 19.77 8.62 17.75
C LEU A 4 21.23 8.08 17.78
N ILE A 5 21.95 8.23 16.66
CA ILE A 5 23.35 7.79 16.58
C ILE A 5 24.26 8.62 17.47
N SER A 6 24.00 9.92 17.60
CA SER A 6 24.75 10.85 18.48
C SER A 6 24.35 10.76 19.94
N GLY A 7 23.26 10.05 20.29
CA GLY A 7 22.75 9.97 21.65
C GLY A 7 21.96 11.21 22.11
N GLU A 8 21.52 12.05 21.20
CA GLU A 8 20.63 13.18 21.49
C GLU A 8 19.19 12.74 21.81
N ILE A 9 18.79 11.57 21.31
CA ILE A 9 17.51 10.91 21.61
C ILE A 9 17.75 9.44 21.92
N ASP A 10 16.89 8.84 22.74
CA ASP A 10 17.01 7.44 23.19
C ASP A 10 16.23 6.45 22.32
N ALA A 11 15.21 6.91 21.61
CA ALA A 11 14.38 6.05 20.75
C ALA A 11 13.77 6.84 19.59
N MET A 12 13.46 6.14 18.51
CA MET A 12 12.71 6.68 17.39
C MET A 12 11.83 5.60 16.78
N ASP A 13 10.68 6.00 16.26
CA ASP A 13 9.81 5.19 15.42
C ASP A 13 9.92 5.60 13.93
N ARG A 14 9.21 4.90 13.06
CA ARG A 14 9.14 5.17 11.61
C ARG A 14 10.51 5.32 10.96
N VAL A 15 11.40 4.37 11.24
CA VAL A 15 12.76 4.34 10.71
C VAL A 15 12.72 4.22 9.18
N ASP A 16 13.55 4.99 8.49
CA ASP A 16 13.80 4.78 7.07
C ASP A 16 14.48 3.42 6.86
N LEU A 17 13.74 2.49 6.23
CA LEU A 17 14.17 1.11 6.03
C LEU A 17 15.46 1.01 5.20
N LYS A 18 15.72 1.97 4.29
CA LYS A 18 16.94 2.01 3.47
C LYS A 18 18.21 2.15 4.33
N THR A 19 18.10 2.72 5.52
CA THR A 19 19.23 2.96 6.41
C THR A 19 19.35 1.94 7.55
N ILE A 20 18.39 1.03 7.70
CA ILE A 20 18.35 0.06 8.81
C ILE A 20 19.63 -0.81 8.88
N ASN A 21 20.14 -1.24 7.72
CA ASN A 21 21.35 -2.06 7.68
C ASN A 21 22.60 -1.30 8.16
N LEU A 22 22.64 0.02 7.98
CA LEU A 22 23.67 0.87 8.53
C LEU A 22 23.53 0.98 10.06
N MET A 23 22.31 1.20 10.55
CA MET A 23 22.02 1.32 11.98
C MET A 23 22.33 0.01 12.73
N LYS A 24 22.04 -1.15 12.15
CA LYS A 24 22.38 -2.47 12.72
C LYS A 24 23.88 -2.68 12.97
N ARG A 25 24.75 -1.93 12.29
CA ARG A 25 26.20 -2.02 12.50
C ARG A 25 26.68 -1.24 13.73
N ASN A 26 25.83 -0.36 14.29
CA ASN A 26 26.15 0.36 15.51
C ASN A 26 25.78 -0.50 16.73
N PRO A 27 26.77 -0.92 17.55
CA PRO A 27 26.50 -1.79 18.69
C PRO A 27 25.64 -1.15 19.79
N ASN A 28 25.51 0.17 19.78
CA ASN A 28 24.70 0.91 20.76
C ASN A 28 23.24 1.08 20.29
N ILE A 29 22.86 0.60 19.11
CA ILE A 29 21.50 0.71 18.59
C ILE A 29 20.84 -0.67 18.55
N ASN A 30 19.69 -0.78 19.21
CA ASN A 30 18.84 -1.96 19.15
C ASN A 30 17.68 -1.72 18.18
N ILE A 31 17.52 -2.59 17.18
CA ILE A 31 16.40 -2.56 16.23
C ILE A 31 15.30 -3.47 16.76
N MET A 32 14.20 -2.85 17.17
CA MET A 32 13.00 -3.57 17.60
C MET A 32 12.00 -3.65 16.43
N GLN A 33 11.47 -4.84 16.18
CA GLN A 33 10.42 -5.08 15.20
C GLN A 33 9.21 -5.69 15.90
N ALA A 34 8.05 -5.11 15.68
CA ALA A 34 6.79 -5.62 16.20
C ALA A 34 5.73 -5.62 15.09
N THR A 35 4.94 -6.70 15.02
CA THR A 35 3.77 -6.74 14.13
C THR A 35 2.69 -5.85 14.71
N GLY A 36 2.24 -4.89 13.93
CA GLY A 36 1.20 -3.94 14.29
C GLY A 36 -0.03 -4.04 13.39
N THR A 37 -0.95 -3.11 13.58
CA THR A 37 -2.17 -2.99 12.80
C THR A 37 -2.09 -1.87 11.73
N ALA A 38 -0.95 -1.17 11.64
CA ALA A 38 -0.71 -0.20 10.58
C ALA A 38 -0.56 -0.92 9.23
N HIS A 39 -1.15 -0.34 8.18
CA HIS A 39 -1.09 -0.94 6.85
C HIS A 39 -1.08 0.12 5.75
N TYR A 40 -0.46 -0.21 4.63
CA TYR A 40 -0.46 0.59 3.41
C TYR A 40 -1.53 0.09 2.45
N THR A 41 -2.21 1.01 1.80
CA THR A 41 -3.33 0.72 0.92
C THR A 41 -3.29 1.58 -0.34
N PHE A 42 -4.00 1.10 -1.35
CA PHE A 42 -4.30 1.83 -2.58
C PHE A 42 -5.82 1.75 -2.83
N PRO A 43 -6.61 2.49 -2.03
CA PRO A 43 -8.06 2.41 -2.10
C PRO A 43 -8.60 3.00 -3.40
N MET A 44 -9.64 2.35 -3.92
CA MET A 44 -10.39 2.77 -5.09
C MET A 44 -11.73 3.35 -4.66
N ARG A 45 -12.06 4.56 -5.11
CA ARG A 45 -13.35 5.20 -4.81
C ARG A 45 -14.43 4.65 -5.74
N LEU A 46 -15.43 3.99 -5.18
CA LEU A 46 -16.47 3.32 -5.94
C LEU A 46 -17.40 4.26 -6.70
N ASN A 47 -17.50 5.50 -6.26
CA ASN A 47 -18.31 6.57 -6.86
C ASN A 47 -17.56 7.39 -7.93
N VAL A 48 -16.33 6.98 -8.27
CA VAL A 48 -15.51 7.64 -9.30
C VAL A 48 -15.22 6.65 -10.42
N ASP A 49 -15.56 7.02 -11.64
CA ASP A 49 -15.26 6.19 -12.80
C ASP A 49 -13.72 6.04 -13.00
N PRO A 50 -13.26 4.85 -13.38
CA PRO A 50 -14.02 3.62 -13.70
C PRO A 50 -14.18 2.65 -12.51
N PHE A 51 -13.88 3.08 -11.27
CA PHE A 51 -13.76 2.19 -10.11
C PHE A 51 -15.10 1.68 -9.54
N GLY A 52 -16.24 2.16 -10.03
CA GLY A 52 -17.55 1.58 -9.76
C GLY A 52 -17.72 0.17 -10.31
N ASP A 53 -16.98 -0.19 -11.37
CA ASP A 53 -17.04 -1.52 -11.96
C ASP A 53 -16.34 -2.57 -11.09
N TYR A 54 -17.05 -3.65 -10.76
CA TYR A 54 -16.52 -4.72 -9.92
C TYR A 54 -15.37 -5.48 -10.58
N ASP A 55 -15.51 -5.82 -11.87
CA ASP A 55 -14.53 -6.63 -12.58
C ASP A 55 -13.22 -5.83 -12.79
N LEU A 56 -13.30 -4.51 -13.00
CA LEU A 56 -12.11 -3.67 -13.05
C LEU A 56 -11.35 -3.70 -11.71
N ARG A 57 -12.05 -3.53 -10.58
CA ARG A 57 -11.39 -3.61 -9.27
C ARG A 57 -10.78 -4.98 -9.02
N MET A 58 -11.46 -6.06 -9.43
CA MET A 58 -10.91 -7.41 -9.33
C MET A 58 -9.68 -7.60 -10.20
N ALA A 59 -9.67 -7.06 -11.42
CA ALA A 59 -8.50 -7.07 -12.30
C ALA A 59 -7.29 -6.41 -11.61
N LEU A 60 -7.49 -5.21 -11.05
CA LEU A 60 -6.43 -4.48 -10.35
C LEU A 60 -5.94 -5.23 -9.10
N LYS A 61 -6.84 -5.87 -8.34
CA LYS A 61 -6.47 -6.66 -7.16
C LYS A 61 -5.64 -7.91 -7.51
N TRP A 62 -5.95 -8.60 -8.60
CA TRP A 62 -5.17 -9.76 -9.08
C TRP A 62 -3.85 -9.35 -9.75
N ALA A 63 -3.76 -8.12 -10.26
CA ALA A 63 -2.58 -7.59 -10.94
C ALA A 63 -1.46 -7.15 -9.98
N VAL A 64 -1.69 -7.11 -8.67
CA VAL A 64 -0.69 -6.65 -7.68
C VAL A 64 0.14 -7.81 -7.18
N ASP A 65 1.45 -7.74 -7.40
CA ASP A 65 2.43 -8.61 -6.76
C ASP A 65 2.79 -8.04 -5.37
N ARG A 66 2.05 -8.51 -4.35
CA ARG A 66 2.19 -8.01 -2.97
C ARG A 66 3.49 -8.45 -2.32
N GLN A 67 4.00 -9.62 -2.69
CA GLN A 67 5.28 -10.09 -2.17
C GLN A 67 6.41 -9.21 -2.69
N GLU A 68 6.40 -8.86 -3.98
CA GLU A 68 7.38 -7.93 -4.55
C GLU A 68 7.38 -6.57 -3.85
N LEU A 69 6.20 -6.06 -3.45
CA LEU A 69 6.08 -4.82 -2.68
C LEU A 69 6.73 -4.95 -1.29
N VAL A 70 6.49 -6.05 -0.58
CA VAL A 70 7.13 -6.30 0.73
C VAL A 70 8.65 -6.39 0.58
N ASP A 71 9.13 -7.11 -0.42
CA ASP A 71 10.56 -7.35 -0.60
C ASP A 71 11.30 -6.07 -1.02
N LYS A 72 10.76 -5.31 -1.96
CA LYS A 72 11.46 -4.16 -2.57
C LYS A 72 11.18 -2.83 -1.87
N ILE A 73 9.97 -2.61 -1.39
CA ILE A 73 9.59 -1.34 -0.74
C ILE A 73 9.81 -1.43 0.76
N LEU A 74 9.38 -2.53 1.38
CA LEU A 74 9.51 -2.71 2.82
C LEU A 74 10.80 -3.47 3.22
N LEU A 75 11.62 -3.86 2.25
CA LEU A 75 12.90 -4.57 2.47
C LEU A 75 12.73 -5.78 3.41
N GLY A 76 11.59 -6.47 3.34
CA GLY A 76 11.24 -7.59 4.20
C GLY A 76 10.73 -7.21 5.61
N TYR A 77 10.62 -5.92 5.94
CA TYR A 77 10.10 -5.44 7.24
C TYR A 77 8.58 -5.24 7.24
N GLY A 78 7.85 -6.19 6.66
CA GLY A 78 6.40 -6.14 6.58
C GLY A 78 5.81 -7.52 6.37
N ALA A 79 4.50 -7.58 6.30
CA ALA A 79 3.75 -8.77 5.91
C ALA A 79 2.83 -8.45 4.74
N VAL A 80 2.55 -9.46 3.93
CA VAL A 80 1.61 -9.35 2.82
C VAL A 80 0.20 -9.16 3.37
N GLY A 81 -0.49 -8.10 2.93
CA GLY A 81 -1.91 -7.90 3.17
C GLY A 81 -2.78 -8.74 2.21
N ASN A 82 -4.08 -8.84 2.50
CA ASN A 82 -5.03 -9.62 1.70
C ASN A 82 -6.28 -8.81 1.30
N ASP A 83 -6.11 -7.54 0.97
CA ASP A 83 -7.19 -6.59 0.65
C ASP A 83 -8.25 -6.47 1.78
N ILE A 84 -7.84 -6.76 3.00
CA ILE A 84 -8.67 -6.60 4.20
C ILE A 84 -7.93 -5.69 5.19
N PRO A 85 -8.66 -4.79 5.89
CA PRO A 85 -8.04 -3.86 6.82
C PRO A 85 -7.72 -4.49 8.18
N ILE A 86 -8.19 -5.72 8.44
CA ILE A 86 -8.03 -6.43 9.71
C ILE A 86 -6.86 -7.41 9.57
N GLY A 87 -5.68 -6.96 9.96
CA GLY A 87 -4.45 -7.76 9.88
C GLY A 87 -4.31 -8.79 11.01
N THR A 88 -3.28 -9.64 10.91
CA THR A 88 -3.03 -10.77 11.83
C THR A 88 -2.81 -10.36 13.28
N ALA A 89 -2.46 -9.10 13.54
CA ALA A 89 -2.33 -8.58 14.91
C ALA A 89 -3.68 -8.26 15.58
N ASN A 90 -4.78 -8.33 14.85
CA ASN A 90 -6.12 -8.07 15.38
C ASN A 90 -6.82 -9.38 15.75
N TYR A 91 -7.51 -9.40 16.89
CA TYR A 91 -8.24 -10.57 17.38
C TYR A 91 -9.31 -11.07 16.40
N PHE A 92 -9.93 -10.17 15.63
CA PHE A 92 -10.95 -10.49 14.63
C PHE A 92 -10.41 -10.79 13.24
N HIS A 93 -9.10 -11.03 13.13
CA HIS A 93 -8.53 -11.46 11.86
C HIS A 93 -9.10 -12.83 11.44
N ASN A 94 -9.60 -12.92 10.21
CA ASN A 94 -10.08 -14.18 9.65
C ASN A 94 -8.96 -14.86 8.86
N SER A 95 -8.37 -15.89 9.44
CA SER A 95 -7.30 -16.69 8.81
C SER A 95 -7.79 -17.64 7.72
N ASP A 96 -9.11 -17.89 7.61
CA ASP A 96 -9.68 -18.81 6.63
C ASP A 96 -9.86 -18.16 5.25
N LEU A 97 -9.66 -16.84 5.16
CA LEU A 97 -9.70 -16.15 3.88
C LEU A 97 -8.47 -16.53 3.04
N PRO A 98 -8.67 -17.07 1.82
CA PRO A 98 -7.55 -17.42 0.95
C PRO A 98 -6.73 -16.19 0.60
N GLN A 99 -5.40 -16.29 0.69
CA GLN A 99 -4.50 -15.22 0.29
C GLN A 99 -4.65 -14.95 -1.21
N ARG A 100 -4.90 -13.70 -1.58
CA ARG A 100 -4.86 -13.29 -2.98
C ARG A 100 -3.43 -13.07 -3.41
N GLU A 101 -2.93 -13.97 -4.24
CA GLU A 101 -1.62 -13.87 -4.86
C GLU A 101 -1.72 -13.13 -6.21
N PHE A 102 -0.58 -12.72 -6.75
CA PHE A 102 -0.51 -12.19 -8.10
C PHE A 102 -0.90 -13.27 -9.12
N ASP A 103 -1.83 -12.93 -10.01
CA ASP A 103 -2.30 -13.83 -11.06
C ASP A 103 -2.66 -13.02 -12.31
N ALA A 104 -1.75 -13.00 -13.28
CA ALA A 104 -1.90 -12.21 -14.49
C ALA A 104 -3.07 -12.69 -15.36
N ASP A 105 -3.37 -13.99 -15.37
CA ASP A 105 -4.45 -14.55 -16.18
C ASP A 105 -5.81 -14.17 -15.59
N LYS A 106 -5.99 -14.26 -14.28
CA LYS A 106 -7.21 -13.77 -13.61
C LYS A 106 -7.37 -12.25 -13.75
N ALA A 107 -6.27 -11.52 -13.63
CA ALA A 107 -6.29 -10.07 -13.84
C ALA A 107 -6.76 -9.73 -15.27
N ALA A 108 -6.19 -10.38 -16.29
CA ALA A 108 -6.58 -10.19 -17.69
C ALA A 108 -8.03 -10.60 -17.96
N PHE A 109 -8.49 -11.73 -17.38
CA PHE A 109 -9.88 -12.17 -17.49
C PHE A 109 -10.86 -11.10 -16.96
N HIS A 110 -10.63 -10.61 -15.75
CA HIS A 110 -11.48 -9.58 -15.15
C HIS A 110 -11.37 -8.24 -15.89
N TYR A 111 -10.17 -7.87 -16.35
CA TYR A 111 -9.98 -6.64 -17.13
C TYR A 111 -10.79 -6.67 -18.44
N LYS A 112 -10.73 -7.79 -19.18
CA LYS A 112 -11.54 -7.99 -20.37
C LYS A 112 -13.04 -7.94 -20.07
N LYS A 113 -13.46 -8.54 -18.96
CA LYS A 113 -14.87 -8.60 -18.56
C LYS A 113 -15.43 -7.25 -18.16
N SER A 114 -14.62 -6.36 -17.56
CA SER A 114 -15.01 -4.99 -17.23
C SER A 114 -15.32 -4.15 -18.47
N GLY A 115 -14.82 -4.51 -19.64
CA GLY A 115 -14.93 -3.72 -20.85
C GLY A 115 -14.14 -2.43 -20.85
N HIS A 116 -13.36 -2.18 -19.77
CA HIS A 116 -12.53 -0.98 -19.69
C HIS A 116 -11.41 -1.01 -20.74
N SER A 117 -11.10 0.15 -21.29
CA SER A 117 -9.97 0.35 -22.19
C SER A 117 -9.31 1.69 -21.88
N GLY A 118 -7.99 1.75 -22.04
CA GLY A 118 -7.22 2.95 -21.79
C GLY A 118 -6.47 2.94 -20.49
N LYS A 119 -5.87 4.08 -20.15
CA LYS A 119 -5.03 4.23 -18.97
C LYS A 119 -5.86 4.39 -17.70
N ILE A 120 -5.40 3.75 -16.63
CA ILE A 120 -5.97 3.88 -15.30
C ILE A 120 -4.99 4.68 -14.44
N GLN A 121 -5.43 5.81 -13.91
CA GLN A 121 -4.56 6.68 -13.12
C GLN A 121 -4.46 6.23 -11.68
N LEU A 122 -3.22 6.15 -11.17
CA LEU A 122 -2.89 5.90 -9.77
C LEU A 122 -2.04 7.06 -9.24
N SER A 123 -2.62 7.88 -8.37
CA SER A 123 -1.92 8.97 -7.70
C SER A 123 -1.10 8.47 -6.52
N ALA A 124 0.18 8.85 -6.45
CA ALA A 124 1.06 8.48 -5.36
C ALA A 124 2.05 9.59 -5.00
N ALA A 125 2.33 9.71 -3.70
CA ALA A 125 3.39 10.54 -3.15
C ALA A 125 3.98 9.87 -1.90
N ASP A 126 5.26 10.15 -1.61
CA ASP A 126 5.91 9.62 -0.41
C ASP A 126 5.35 10.20 0.90
N ALA A 127 4.49 11.23 0.80
CA ALA A 127 3.66 11.69 1.92
C ALA A 127 2.65 10.63 2.40
N ALA A 128 2.22 9.72 1.53
CA ALA A 128 1.36 8.59 1.92
C ALA A 128 2.16 7.57 2.76
N PHE A 129 3.30 7.16 2.27
CA PHE A 129 4.30 6.36 2.99
C PHE A 129 5.61 6.37 2.20
N ALA A 130 6.73 6.14 2.89
CA ALA A 130 8.05 6.13 2.25
C ALA A 130 8.10 5.05 1.14
N GLY A 131 8.40 5.45 -0.10
CA GLY A 131 8.42 4.57 -1.27
C GLY A 131 7.06 4.34 -1.93
N ALA A 132 6.03 5.14 -1.63
CA ALA A 132 4.70 4.99 -2.23
C ALA A 132 4.71 5.15 -3.76
N VAL A 133 5.53 6.06 -4.29
CA VAL A 133 5.69 6.24 -5.74
C VAL A 133 6.35 5.02 -6.37
N ASP A 134 7.39 4.47 -5.74
CA ASP A 134 8.06 3.26 -6.22
C ASP A 134 7.12 2.04 -6.15
N ALA A 135 6.31 1.94 -5.08
CA ALA A 135 5.29 0.91 -4.94
C ALA A 135 4.24 0.99 -6.07
N ALA A 136 3.73 2.18 -6.36
CA ALA A 136 2.80 2.39 -7.48
C ALA A 136 3.43 1.99 -8.83
N GLN A 137 4.71 2.28 -9.03
CA GLN A 137 5.43 1.88 -10.24
C GLN A 137 5.61 0.35 -10.36
N LEU A 138 5.88 -0.35 -9.25
CA LEU A 138 5.91 -1.82 -9.24
C LEU A 138 4.54 -2.41 -9.56
N MET A 139 3.46 -1.84 -9.00
CA MET A 139 2.10 -2.24 -9.33
C MET A 139 1.79 -2.04 -10.81
N ALA A 140 2.18 -0.91 -11.40
CA ALA A 140 2.02 -0.66 -12.84
C ALA A 140 2.80 -1.68 -13.68
N ASN A 141 4.01 -2.04 -13.27
CA ASN A 141 4.84 -3.03 -13.97
C ASN A 141 4.24 -4.44 -13.90
N SER A 142 3.72 -4.85 -12.74
CA SER A 142 3.06 -6.15 -12.61
C SER A 142 1.75 -6.20 -13.39
N ALA A 143 0.96 -5.12 -13.41
CA ALA A 143 -0.31 -5.01 -14.14
C ALA A 143 -0.13 -5.10 -15.67
N LYS A 144 1.00 -4.63 -16.20
CA LYS A 144 1.32 -4.78 -17.64
C LYS A 144 1.35 -6.23 -18.11
N LYS A 145 1.71 -7.18 -17.23
CA LYS A 145 1.69 -8.62 -17.55
C LYS A 145 0.28 -9.13 -17.85
N ALA A 146 -0.74 -8.43 -17.35
CA ALA A 146 -2.15 -8.70 -17.61
C ALA A 146 -2.76 -7.78 -18.69
N GLY A 147 -1.94 -6.99 -19.38
CA GLY A 147 -2.41 -6.03 -20.39
C GLY A 147 -3.09 -4.79 -19.82
N ILE A 148 -2.92 -4.52 -18.54
CA ILE A 148 -3.52 -3.34 -17.87
C ILE A 148 -2.50 -2.21 -17.85
N ASP A 149 -2.89 -1.05 -18.39
CA ASP A 149 -2.03 0.14 -18.44
C ASP A 149 -2.36 1.08 -17.26
N ILE A 150 -1.49 1.08 -16.23
CA ILE A 150 -1.58 1.99 -15.09
C ILE A 150 -0.61 3.15 -15.31
N GLU A 151 -1.17 4.36 -15.32
CA GLU A 151 -0.42 5.61 -15.34
C GLU A 151 -0.20 6.11 -13.92
N VAL A 152 1.04 6.04 -13.44
CA VAL A 152 1.39 6.55 -12.11
C VAL A 152 1.54 8.06 -12.16
N ILE A 153 0.68 8.75 -11.42
CA ILE A 153 0.75 10.20 -11.24
C ILE A 153 1.54 10.50 -9.97
N ARG A 154 2.77 10.97 -10.15
CA ARG A 154 3.56 11.44 -9.01
C ARG A 154 3.04 12.78 -8.52
N GLU A 155 2.46 12.77 -7.33
CA GLU A 155 1.90 13.95 -6.71
C GLU A 155 2.93 14.64 -5.79
N PRO A 156 2.80 15.96 -5.55
CA PRO A 156 3.60 16.63 -4.53
C PRO A 156 3.33 16.08 -3.12
N ASN A 157 4.35 16.04 -2.29
CA ASN A 157 4.18 15.67 -0.88
C ASN A 157 3.38 16.73 -0.11
N ASP A 158 3.67 18.00 -0.39
CA ASP A 158 2.92 19.11 0.19
C ASP A 158 1.48 19.14 -0.34
N GLY A 159 0.54 19.24 0.57
CA GLY A 159 -0.88 19.24 0.23
C GLY A 159 -1.45 17.89 -0.24
N TYR A 160 -0.72 16.78 -0.17
CA TYR A 160 -1.19 15.47 -0.64
C TYR A 160 -2.54 15.07 -0.03
N TRP A 161 -2.68 15.22 1.27
CA TRP A 161 -3.91 14.82 1.97
C TRP A 161 -5.12 15.66 1.61
N SER A 162 -4.95 16.95 1.36
CA SER A 162 -6.03 17.85 0.97
C SER A 162 -6.35 17.80 -0.53
N ASN A 163 -5.33 17.69 -1.38
CA ASN A 163 -5.48 17.83 -2.83
C ASN A 163 -5.63 16.49 -3.57
N VAL A 164 -5.22 15.38 -2.94
CA VAL A 164 -5.30 14.05 -3.52
C VAL A 164 -6.24 13.16 -2.71
N TRP A 165 -5.94 12.91 -1.43
CA TRP A 165 -6.77 12.05 -0.59
C TRP A 165 -8.21 12.58 -0.43
N ASN A 166 -8.37 13.85 -0.11
CA ASN A 166 -9.69 14.48 0.07
C ASN A 166 -10.29 15.03 -1.25
N ASN A 167 -9.72 14.68 -2.39
CA ASN A 167 -10.24 15.10 -3.68
C ASN A 167 -11.04 13.99 -4.35
N ASP A 168 -12.35 14.20 -4.49
CA ASP A 168 -13.25 13.20 -5.07
C ASP A 168 -12.95 12.88 -6.55
N ALA A 169 -12.25 13.77 -7.27
CA ALA A 169 -11.80 13.49 -8.64
C ALA A 169 -10.60 12.50 -8.70
N LYS A 170 -9.93 12.24 -7.59
CA LYS A 170 -8.83 11.27 -7.51
C LYS A 170 -9.39 9.90 -7.11
N GLY A 171 -9.75 9.09 -8.08
CA GLY A 171 -10.43 7.82 -7.86
C GLY A 171 -9.57 6.72 -7.24
N TRP A 172 -8.24 6.77 -7.40
CA TRP A 172 -7.31 5.76 -6.89
C TRP A 172 -5.99 6.40 -6.45
N CYS A 173 -5.60 6.21 -5.21
CA CYS A 173 -4.40 6.84 -4.68
C CYS A 173 -3.74 6.01 -3.57
N ALA A 174 -2.44 6.24 -3.34
CA ALA A 174 -1.71 5.66 -2.23
C ALA A 174 -2.20 6.25 -0.90
N CYS A 175 -2.29 5.39 0.13
CA CYS A 175 -2.70 5.77 1.46
C CYS A 175 -2.06 4.87 2.53
N TYR A 176 -2.10 5.30 3.78
CA TYR A 176 -1.81 4.45 4.94
C TYR A 176 -2.88 4.62 6.00
N TRP A 177 -3.05 3.59 6.80
CA TRP A 177 -3.90 3.63 7.98
C TRP A 177 -3.09 3.25 9.22
N GLY A 178 -3.19 4.05 10.25
CA GLY A 178 -2.75 3.67 11.58
C GLY A 178 -3.68 2.62 12.18
N GLY A 179 -3.18 1.85 13.13
CA GLY A 179 -3.98 0.87 13.85
C GLY A 179 -5.20 1.49 14.55
N ARG A 180 -6.25 0.70 14.67
CA ARG A 180 -7.42 1.02 15.47
C ARG A 180 -7.60 -0.08 16.52
N PRO A 181 -8.06 0.27 17.75
CA PRO A 181 -8.26 -0.72 18.82
C PRO A 181 -9.34 -1.75 18.49
N ALA A 182 -10.34 -1.38 17.69
CA ALA A 182 -11.41 -2.26 17.27
C ALA A 182 -11.59 -2.23 15.76
N GLU A 183 -12.00 -3.34 15.18
CA GLU A 183 -12.28 -3.51 13.76
C GLU A 183 -13.38 -2.58 13.26
N THR A 184 -14.44 -2.39 14.06
CA THR A 184 -15.54 -1.47 13.75
C THR A 184 -15.07 -0.04 13.55
N MET A 185 -14.08 0.39 14.31
CA MET A 185 -13.49 1.74 14.16
C MET A 185 -12.73 1.88 12.84
N MET A 186 -12.12 0.81 12.34
CA MET A 186 -11.46 0.84 11.03
C MET A 186 -12.49 0.87 9.90
N PHE A 187 -13.51 0.02 9.95
CA PHE A 187 -14.58 0.00 8.95
C PHE A 187 -15.35 1.33 8.89
N SER A 188 -15.66 1.93 10.05
CA SER A 188 -16.36 3.21 10.08
C SER A 188 -15.53 4.39 9.59
N ALA A 189 -14.19 4.29 9.64
CA ALA A 189 -13.31 5.39 9.25
C ALA A 189 -12.88 5.33 7.77
N ALA A 190 -12.78 4.12 7.19
CA ALA A 190 -12.02 3.91 5.96
C ALA A 190 -12.75 3.13 4.87
N TYR A 191 -13.82 2.39 5.20
CA TYR A 191 -14.41 1.41 4.25
C TYR A 191 -15.93 1.43 4.24
#